data_82dd62f2155299a72294c4be1718c6c2
#
_entry.id   82dd62f2155299a72294c4be1718c6c2
#
_cell.length_a   1.000
_cell.length_b   1.000
_cell.length_c   1.000
_cell.angle_alpha   90.00
_cell.angle_beta   90.00
_cell.angle_gamma   90.00
#
_symmetry.space_group_name_H-M   'P 1'
#
loop_
_entity.id
_entity.type
_entity.pdbx_description
1 polymer ?
#
loop_
_entity_poly.entity_id
_entity_poly.type
_entity_poly.pdbx_seq_one_letter_code
_entity_poly.pdbx_strand_id
1 'polypeptide(L)'
;MNKDPQLAIVIINWNKAQEVLHCVHTISSWNELKAEIIVVDNGSSPEEASLLLNSKFRFQLIINERNRGYTGGNNIGISKALAGGFSYIMLLNSDATISEHCLRQLLECISHSPELGVVGPLLDEGERNYAGGRNIGIHSMTRIRYNPQMSNSELINVDYVPGSVLLARREAFEKAGLLEEEFFFSGEIADFCKRVQLRGLKCAVFTGCHASHAPDADSTMRDTLYSYYTLRNRFLFIRRHFRYSTLFWSMRWVVEGIEQIMIALLKGNRARAHALWLGLRDGVLGKYGDRNAQFIS
;
A
#
# COMPACT_ATOMS: atom_id res chain seq x y z
N MET A 1 -13.65 31.81 -2.90
CA MET A 1 -14.27 30.61 -3.52
C MET A 1 -13.42 29.42 -3.09
N ASN A 2 -13.86 28.68 -2.08
CA ASN A 2 -13.24 27.39 -1.77
C ASN A 2 -13.48 26.48 -2.98
N LYS A 3 -12.45 26.24 -3.80
CA LYS A 3 -12.49 25.15 -4.76
C LYS A 3 -12.58 23.87 -3.94
N ASP A 4 -13.59 23.03 -4.19
CA ASP A 4 -13.63 21.67 -3.67
C ASP A 4 -12.25 21.02 -3.87
N PRO A 5 -11.71 20.34 -2.85
CA PRO A 5 -10.39 19.73 -3.00
C PRO A 5 -10.44 18.79 -4.22
N GLN A 6 -9.56 19.05 -5.20
CA GLN A 6 -9.45 18.21 -6.38
C GLN A 6 -8.84 16.88 -5.96
N LEU A 7 -9.70 15.90 -5.69
CA LEU A 7 -9.37 14.58 -5.18
C LEU A 7 -9.55 13.52 -6.27
N ALA A 8 -8.52 12.71 -6.48
CA ALA A 8 -8.62 11.46 -7.22
C ALA A 8 -8.48 10.27 -6.26
N ILE A 9 -9.31 9.26 -6.43
CA ILE A 9 -9.23 7.98 -5.71
C ILE A 9 -8.82 6.90 -6.71
N VAL A 10 -7.66 6.30 -6.49
CA VAL A 10 -7.11 5.22 -7.31
C VAL A 10 -7.43 3.89 -6.64
N ILE A 11 -8.11 3.02 -7.36
CA ILE A 11 -8.46 1.67 -6.93
C ILE A 11 -7.89 0.68 -7.94
N ILE A 12 -7.09 -0.27 -7.46
CA ILE A 12 -6.55 -1.34 -8.30
C ILE A 12 -7.43 -2.57 -8.22
N ASN A 13 -7.70 -3.18 -9.38
CA ASN A 13 -8.36 -4.48 -9.51
C ASN A 13 -7.39 -5.54 -9.99
N TRP A 14 -7.45 -6.72 -9.41
CA TRP A 14 -6.89 -7.95 -9.97
C TRP A 14 -7.75 -9.14 -9.56
N ASN A 15 -8.64 -9.56 -10.49
CA ASN A 15 -9.59 -10.65 -10.31
C ASN A 15 -10.52 -10.50 -9.09
N LYS A 16 -10.95 -9.25 -8.79
CA LYS A 16 -11.83 -8.91 -7.66
C LYS A 16 -12.81 -7.78 -8.04
N ALA A 17 -13.36 -7.84 -9.25
CA ALA A 17 -14.23 -6.79 -9.80
C ALA A 17 -15.44 -6.49 -8.92
N GLN A 18 -16.03 -7.49 -8.26
CA GLN A 18 -17.17 -7.29 -7.36
C GLN A 18 -16.81 -6.45 -6.13
N GLU A 19 -15.62 -6.66 -5.54
CA GLU A 19 -15.13 -5.85 -4.41
C GLU A 19 -14.90 -4.40 -4.87
N VAL A 20 -14.28 -4.21 -6.04
CA VAL A 20 -14.07 -2.87 -6.64
C VAL A 20 -15.41 -2.17 -6.88
N LEU A 21 -16.39 -2.84 -7.46
CA LEU A 21 -17.73 -2.26 -7.71
C LEU A 21 -18.45 -1.90 -6.41
N HIS A 22 -18.31 -2.69 -5.37
CA HIS A 22 -18.83 -2.36 -4.04
C HIS A 22 -18.15 -1.11 -3.45
N CYS A 23 -16.83 -1.03 -3.55
CA CYS A 23 -16.07 0.15 -3.14
C CYS A 23 -16.49 1.40 -3.91
N VAL A 24 -16.58 1.32 -5.25
CA VAL A 24 -17.07 2.41 -6.12
C VAL A 24 -18.49 2.83 -5.76
N HIS A 25 -19.39 1.87 -5.49
CA HIS A 25 -20.76 2.16 -5.06
C HIS A 25 -20.77 2.97 -3.76
N THR A 26 -19.98 2.56 -2.76
CA THR A 26 -19.87 3.27 -1.48
C THR A 26 -19.40 4.71 -1.69
N ILE A 27 -18.34 4.92 -2.49
CA ILE A 27 -17.81 6.26 -2.78
C ILE A 27 -18.85 7.10 -3.55
N SER A 28 -19.55 6.49 -4.51
CA SER A 28 -20.56 7.18 -5.33
C SER A 28 -21.81 7.60 -4.52
N SER A 29 -22.02 7.04 -3.34
CA SER A 29 -23.11 7.42 -2.43
C SER A 29 -22.77 8.62 -1.55
N TRP A 30 -21.56 9.14 -1.58
CA TRP A 30 -21.16 10.31 -0.82
C TRP A 30 -21.85 11.58 -1.31
N ASN A 31 -22.23 12.45 -0.38
CA ASN A 31 -23.04 13.64 -0.69
C ASN A 31 -22.20 14.94 -0.68
N GLU A 32 -21.16 15.00 0.13
CA GLU A 32 -20.40 16.22 0.41
C GLU A 32 -19.04 16.24 -0.31
N LEU A 33 -18.43 15.08 -0.54
CA LEU A 33 -17.17 14.98 -1.26
C LEU A 33 -17.38 14.56 -2.72
N LYS A 34 -16.75 15.31 -3.61
CA LYS A 34 -16.62 14.93 -5.02
C LYS A 34 -15.21 14.42 -5.28
N ALA A 35 -15.11 13.18 -5.70
CA ALA A 35 -13.85 12.57 -6.08
C ALA A 35 -13.94 12.01 -7.49
N GLU A 36 -12.85 12.12 -8.24
CA GLU A 36 -12.69 11.36 -9.47
C GLU A 36 -12.19 9.96 -9.12
N ILE A 37 -12.96 8.94 -9.52
CA ILE A 37 -12.60 7.55 -9.27
C ILE A 37 -11.85 7.01 -10.49
N ILE A 38 -10.65 6.50 -10.28
CA ILE A 38 -9.80 5.87 -11.30
C ILE A 38 -9.62 4.41 -10.90
N VAL A 39 -10.23 3.52 -11.66
CA VAL A 39 -10.08 2.07 -11.50
C VAL A 39 -9.04 1.58 -12.48
N VAL A 40 -8.03 0.87 -12.01
CA VAL A 40 -7.02 0.23 -12.84
C VAL A 40 -7.21 -1.28 -12.77
N ASP A 41 -7.72 -1.88 -13.84
CA ASP A 41 -7.71 -3.32 -13.98
C ASP A 41 -6.32 -3.79 -14.35
N ASN A 42 -5.72 -4.55 -13.46
CA ASN A 42 -4.30 -4.89 -13.52
C ASN A 42 -4.07 -6.27 -14.20
N GLY A 43 -4.68 -6.47 -15.36
CA GLY A 43 -4.57 -7.71 -16.13
C GLY A 43 -5.36 -8.86 -15.49
N SER A 44 -6.61 -8.60 -15.15
CA SER A 44 -7.55 -9.62 -14.69
C SER A 44 -8.01 -10.52 -15.83
N SER A 45 -8.76 -11.58 -15.50
CA SER A 45 -9.40 -12.41 -16.52
C SER A 45 -10.42 -11.60 -17.35
N PRO A 46 -10.72 -12.00 -18.58
CA PRO A 46 -11.71 -11.31 -19.42
C PRO A 46 -13.08 -11.19 -18.76
N GLU A 47 -13.48 -12.19 -17.98
CA GLU A 47 -14.77 -12.20 -17.25
C GLU A 47 -14.78 -11.10 -16.18
N GLU A 48 -13.72 -10.96 -15.41
CA GLU A 48 -13.57 -9.94 -14.37
C GLU A 48 -13.50 -8.52 -14.99
N ALA A 49 -12.72 -8.34 -16.04
CA ALA A 49 -12.64 -7.07 -16.76
C ALA A 49 -14.01 -6.66 -17.36
N SER A 50 -14.77 -7.63 -17.86
CA SER A 50 -16.12 -7.41 -18.39
C SER A 50 -17.10 -6.89 -17.34
N LEU A 51 -17.00 -7.31 -16.08
CA LEU A 51 -17.83 -6.79 -14.99
C LEU A 51 -17.58 -5.29 -14.77
N LEU A 52 -16.33 -4.84 -14.85
CA LEU A 52 -16.00 -3.43 -14.73
C LEU A 52 -16.48 -2.62 -15.94
N LEU A 53 -16.29 -3.14 -17.17
CA LEU A 53 -16.71 -2.48 -18.41
C LEU A 53 -18.23 -2.28 -18.48
N ASN A 54 -18.99 -3.24 -18.00
CA ASN A 54 -20.47 -3.20 -18.02
C ASN A 54 -21.08 -2.54 -16.77
N SER A 55 -20.25 -1.93 -15.93
CA SER A 55 -20.70 -1.26 -14.71
C SER A 55 -21.58 -0.05 -15.02
N LYS A 56 -22.61 0.15 -14.17
CA LYS A 56 -23.47 1.35 -14.19
C LYS A 56 -22.86 2.54 -13.43
N PHE A 57 -21.81 2.30 -12.67
CA PHE A 57 -21.15 3.34 -11.88
C PHE A 57 -20.20 4.17 -12.73
N ARG A 58 -20.05 5.45 -12.37
CA ARG A 58 -19.15 6.37 -13.09
C ARG A 58 -17.77 6.30 -12.48
N PHE A 59 -16.80 5.86 -13.26
CA PHE A 59 -15.36 5.91 -12.96
C PHE A 59 -14.56 5.89 -14.25
N GLN A 60 -13.30 6.30 -14.20
CA GLN A 60 -12.36 6.10 -15.30
C GLN A 60 -11.76 4.70 -15.17
N LEU A 61 -11.94 3.85 -16.18
CA LEU A 61 -11.36 2.52 -16.24
C LEU A 61 -10.11 2.51 -17.12
N ILE A 62 -9.02 1.94 -16.60
CA ILE A 62 -7.78 1.68 -17.34
C ILE A 62 -7.52 0.18 -17.25
N ILE A 63 -7.33 -0.49 -18.38
CA ILE A 63 -7.11 -1.94 -18.45
C ILE A 63 -5.66 -2.19 -18.87
N ASN A 64 -4.92 -2.92 -18.04
CA ASN A 64 -3.58 -3.38 -18.33
C ASN A 64 -3.62 -4.75 -19.02
N GLU A 65 -2.72 -4.97 -19.95
CA GLU A 65 -2.58 -6.26 -20.63
C GLU A 65 -2.10 -7.41 -19.70
N ARG A 66 -1.42 -7.06 -18.60
CA ARG A 66 -0.86 -8.03 -17.63
C ARG A 66 -0.80 -7.44 -16.24
N ASN A 67 -0.71 -8.31 -15.25
CA ASN A 67 -0.48 -7.91 -13.87
C ASN A 67 0.91 -7.27 -13.71
N ARG A 68 0.93 -5.99 -13.33
CA ARG A 68 2.14 -5.19 -13.07
C ARG A 68 2.46 -5.08 -11.57
N GLY A 69 1.82 -5.91 -10.74
CA GLY A 69 1.89 -5.83 -9.29
C GLY A 69 1.11 -4.64 -8.73
N TYR A 70 1.04 -4.58 -7.42
CA TYR A 70 0.42 -3.46 -6.71
C TYR A 70 1.07 -2.13 -7.11
N THR A 71 2.38 -2.12 -7.23
CA THR A 71 3.17 -0.92 -7.54
C THR A 71 2.86 -0.38 -8.93
N GLY A 72 3.01 -1.21 -9.96
CA GLY A 72 2.82 -0.77 -11.35
C GLY A 72 1.37 -0.41 -11.66
N GLY A 73 0.40 -1.15 -11.10
CA GLY A 73 -1.02 -0.83 -11.23
C GLY A 73 -1.35 0.53 -10.62
N ASN A 74 -0.93 0.78 -9.38
CA ASN A 74 -1.15 2.08 -8.74
C ASN A 74 -0.44 3.22 -9.46
N ASN A 75 0.78 3.01 -9.97
CA ASN A 75 1.51 4.03 -10.71
C ASN A 75 0.76 4.55 -11.95
N ILE A 76 0.03 3.67 -12.63
CA ILE A 76 -0.81 4.05 -13.77
C ILE A 76 -1.93 4.98 -13.32
N GLY A 77 -2.65 4.62 -12.24
CA GLY A 77 -3.69 5.46 -11.66
C GLY A 77 -3.17 6.78 -11.12
N ILE A 78 -2.05 6.75 -10.38
CA ILE A 78 -1.37 7.96 -9.87
C ILE A 78 -0.97 8.88 -11.03
N SER A 79 -0.35 8.34 -12.09
CA SER A 79 0.06 9.12 -13.27
C SER A 79 -1.14 9.77 -13.95
N LYS A 80 -2.26 9.06 -14.05
CA LYS A 80 -3.51 9.59 -14.59
C LYS A 80 -4.05 10.73 -13.73
N ALA A 81 -4.04 10.56 -12.40
CA ALA A 81 -4.45 11.60 -11.46
C ALA A 81 -3.54 12.84 -11.53
N LEU A 82 -2.22 12.64 -11.59
CA LEU A 82 -1.26 13.74 -11.75
C LEU A 82 -1.47 14.49 -13.07
N ALA A 83 -1.69 13.79 -14.17
CA ALA A 83 -2.00 14.41 -15.47
C ALA A 83 -3.34 15.17 -15.46
N GLY A 84 -4.32 14.71 -14.66
CA GLY A 84 -5.61 15.37 -14.44
C GLY A 84 -5.55 16.61 -13.56
N GLY A 85 -4.39 16.94 -12.97
CA GLY A 85 -4.21 18.15 -12.16
C GLY A 85 -4.74 18.04 -10.73
N PHE A 86 -5.07 16.84 -10.25
CA PHE A 86 -5.61 16.64 -8.89
C PHE A 86 -4.58 17.02 -7.82
N SER A 87 -5.04 17.73 -6.79
CA SER A 87 -4.20 18.21 -5.69
C SER A 87 -3.94 17.13 -4.65
N TYR A 88 -4.88 16.19 -4.51
CA TYR A 88 -4.81 15.06 -3.59
C TYR A 88 -5.10 13.76 -4.33
N ILE A 89 -4.34 12.74 -4.00
CA ILE A 89 -4.46 11.41 -4.60
C ILE A 89 -4.56 10.41 -3.46
N MET A 90 -5.66 9.66 -3.44
CA MET A 90 -5.88 8.59 -2.49
C MET A 90 -5.64 7.25 -3.15
N LEU A 91 -4.84 6.40 -2.53
CA LEU A 91 -4.78 4.98 -2.85
C LEU A 91 -5.75 4.26 -1.92
N LEU A 92 -6.65 3.47 -2.49
CA LEU A 92 -7.66 2.72 -1.76
C LEU A 92 -7.72 1.29 -2.29
N ASN A 93 -7.46 0.32 -1.42
CA ASN A 93 -7.68 -1.08 -1.77
C ASN A 93 -9.16 -1.39 -1.89
N SER A 94 -9.54 -2.32 -2.77
CA SER A 94 -10.93 -2.74 -2.98
C SER A 94 -11.55 -3.43 -1.76
N ASP A 95 -10.72 -4.01 -0.89
CA ASP A 95 -11.09 -4.68 0.37
C ASP A 95 -11.02 -3.75 1.59
N ALA A 96 -10.80 -2.44 1.37
CA ALA A 96 -10.82 -1.42 2.40
C ALA A 96 -12.05 -0.54 2.30
N THR A 97 -12.54 -0.08 3.45
CA THR A 97 -13.69 0.83 3.54
C THR A 97 -13.34 2.05 4.36
N ILE A 98 -13.64 3.22 3.81
CA ILE A 98 -13.51 4.51 4.49
C ILE A 98 -14.83 5.27 4.38
N SER A 99 -15.24 5.94 5.45
CA SER A 99 -16.41 6.81 5.43
C SER A 99 -16.08 8.17 4.79
N GLU A 100 -17.08 8.81 4.20
CA GLU A 100 -16.96 10.18 3.69
C GLU A 100 -16.46 11.15 4.76
N HIS A 101 -16.98 11.02 5.98
CA HIS A 101 -16.58 11.83 7.12
C HIS A 101 -15.09 11.67 7.46
N CYS A 102 -14.59 10.43 7.50
CA CYS A 102 -13.18 10.18 7.77
C CYS A 102 -12.29 10.79 6.67
N LEU A 103 -12.64 10.61 5.39
CA LEU A 103 -11.84 11.18 4.30
C LEU A 103 -11.85 12.72 4.32
N ARG A 104 -12.96 13.36 4.70
CA ARG A 104 -13.01 14.82 4.91
C ARG A 104 -12.04 15.26 6.00
N GLN A 105 -12.01 14.56 7.13
CA GLN A 105 -11.07 14.85 8.21
C GLN A 105 -9.60 14.69 7.76
N LEU A 106 -9.29 13.67 6.96
CA LEU A 106 -7.95 13.49 6.39
C LEU A 106 -7.58 14.62 5.43
N LEU A 107 -8.52 15.05 4.56
CA LEU A 107 -8.31 16.17 3.64
C LEU A 107 -8.12 17.48 4.40
N GLU A 108 -8.92 17.75 5.43
CA GLU A 108 -8.77 18.90 6.29
C GLU A 108 -7.41 18.89 7.00
N CYS A 109 -7.04 17.78 7.60
CA CYS A 109 -5.76 17.57 8.26
C CYS A 109 -4.57 17.89 7.33
N ILE A 110 -4.54 17.26 6.14
CA ILE A 110 -3.43 17.46 5.20
C ILE A 110 -3.44 18.87 4.57
N SER A 111 -4.60 19.48 4.39
CA SER A 111 -4.69 20.83 3.82
C SER A 111 -4.18 21.92 4.75
N HIS A 112 -4.40 21.76 6.06
CA HIS A 112 -3.95 22.69 7.09
C HIS A 112 -2.51 22.46 7.57
N SER A 113 -1.88 21.35 7.15
CA SER A 113 -0.52 20.97 7.54
C SER A 113 0.40 20.88 6.31
N PRO A 114 1.01 22.01 5.88
CA PRO A 114 1.84 22.03 4.66
C PRO A 114 3.01 21.04 4.68
N GLU A 115 3.49 20.71 5.87
CA GLU A 115 4.56 19.72 6.05
C GLU A 115 4.13 18.27 5.84
N LEU A 116 2.80 17.98 5.84
CA LEU A 116 2.32 16.63 5.59
C LEU A 116 2.30 16.33 4.08
N GLY A 117 3.07 15.33 3.68
CA GLY A 117 3.03 14.78 2.32
C GLY A 117 2.06 13.62 2.18
N VAL A 118 1.93 12.82 3.24
CA VAL A 118 1.12 11.60 3.26
C VAL A 118 0.41 11.47 4.61
N VAL A 119 -0.88 11.14 4.57
CA VAL A 119 -1.68 10.86 5.77
C VAL A 119 -2.59 9.65 5.54
N GLY A 120 -2.88 8.91 6.59
CA GLY A 120 -3.88 7.84 6.59
C GLY A 120 -4.68 7.83 7.89
N PRO A 121 -5.79 7.10 7.94
CA PRO A 121 -6.58 6.89 9.15
C PRO A 121 -5.96 5.81 10.04
N LEU A 122 -6.50 5.61 11.23
CA LEU A 122 -6.33 4.34 11.93
C LEU A 122 -6.93 3.22 11.08
N LEU A 123 -6.20 2.11 10.96
CA LEU A 123 -6.73 0.91 10.30
C LEU A 123 -7.31 -0.04 11.32
N ASP A 124 -8.60 -0.31 11.18
CA ASP A 124 -9.30 -1.36 11.91
C ASP A 124 -9.22 -2.69 11.13
N GLU A 125 -8.62 -3.68 11.77
CA GLU A 125 -8.53 -5.05 11.27
C GLU A 125 -9.16 -6.00 12.31
N GLY A 126 -10.42 -5.77 12.62
CA GLY A 126 -11.22 -6.53 13.60
C GLY A 126 -10.88 -6.14 15.04
N GLU A 127 -10.19 -7.01 15.78
CA GLU A 127 -9.87 -6.74 17.19
C GLU A 127 -8.71 -5.76 17.41
N ARG A 128 -8.10 -5.24 16.34
CA ARG A 128 -6.86 -4.47 16.44
C ARG A 128 -6.88 -3.25 15.55
N ASN A 129 -6.51 -2.11 16.16
CA ASN A 129 -6.26 -0.87 15.44
C ASN A 129 -4.77 -0.66 15.23
N TYR A 130 -4.40 -0.21 14.03
CA TYR A 130 -3.02 0.06 13.67
C TYR A 130 -2.82 1.52 13.25
N ALA A 131 -1.77 2.13 13.81
CA ALA A 131 -1.36 3.51 13.54
C ALA A 131 -0.11 3.52 12.64
N GLY A 132 -0.23 3.03 11.42
CA GLY A 132 0.88 3.03 10.49
C GLY A 132 1.96 2.00 10.78
N GLY A 133 3.18 2.29 10.32
CA GLY A 133 4.27 1.34 10.40
C GLY A 133 5.64 1.95 10.67
N ARG A 134 6.55 1.09 11.14
CA ARG A 134 7.97 1.35 11.39
C ARG A 134 8.82 0.91 10.21
N ASN A 135 10.03 1.42 10.15
CA ASN A 135 11.01 1.13 9.12
C ASN A 135 11.19 -0.37 8.87
N ILE A 136 10.84 -0.81 7.65
CA ILE A 136 10.87 -2.23 7.26
C ILE A 136 12.28 -2.81 7.14
N GLY A 137 13.30 -1.97 6.96
CA GLY A 137 14.70 -2.40 6.91
C GLY A 137 15.29 -2.72 8.29
N ILE A 138 14.67 -2.21 9.36
CA ILE A 138 15.17 -2.32 10.74
C ILE A 138 14.31 -3.25 11.58
N HIS A 139 12.99 -3.13 11.48
CA HIS A 139 12.04 -3.79 12.39
C HIS A 139 11.44 -5.04 11.75
N SER A 140 11.42 -6.15 12.49
CA SER A 140 10.74 -7.38 12.10
C SER A 140 9.23 -7.20 12.15
N MET A 141 8.75 -6.65 13.27
CA MET A 141 7.35 -6.25 13.43
C MET A 141 7.20 -4.76 13.08
N THR A 142 6.71 -4.50 11.88
CA THR A 142 6.66 -3.13 11.35
C THR A 142 5.36 -2.41 11.71
N ARG A 143 4.26 -3.11 11.89
CA ARG A 143 2.95 -2.49 12.17
C ARG A 143 2.90 -1.96 13.61
N ILE A 144 2.48 -0.71 13.76
CA ILE A 144 2.32 -0.06 15.06
C ILE A 144 0.90 -0.32 15.54
N ARG A 145 0.76 -1.17 16.58
CA ARG A 145 -0.53 -1.34 17.25
C ARG A 145 -0.89 -0.05 17.96
N TYR A 146 -2.08 0.49 17.66
CA TYR A 146 -2.54 1.72 18.30
C TYR A 146 -2.94 1.49 19.74
N ASN A 147 -2.53 2.42 20.59
CA ASN A 147 -3.00 2.56 21.97
C ASN A 147 -3.30 4.06 22.19
N PRO A 148 -4.49 4.45 22.69
CA PRO A 148 -4.83 5.85 22.94
C PRO A 148 -3.82 6.61 23.84
N GLN A 149 -3.04 5.89 24.66
CA GLN A 149 -2.00 6.48 25.50
C GLN A 149 -0.69 6.82 24.74
N MET A 150 -0.56 6.46 23.46
CA MET A 150 0.68 6.67 22.69
C MET A 150 0.97 8.13 22.37
N SER A 151 -0.04 8.96 22.28
CA SER A 151 0.11 10.37 21.94
C SER A 151 -1.08 11.19 22.45
N ASN A 152 -0.80 12.40 22.94
CA ASN A 152 -1.83 13.41 23.22
C ASN A 152 -2.25 14.16 21.96
N SER A 153 -1.64 13.88 20.80
CA SER A 153 -1.95 14.48 19.51
C SER A 153 -2.74 13.49 18.65
N GLU A 154 -3.72 14.00 17.92
CA GLU A 154 -4.45 13.23 16.92
C GLU A 154 -3.61 12.85 15.70
N LEU A 155 -2.42 13.43 15.54
CA LEU A 155 -1.45 13.10 14.49
C LEU A 155 -0.25 12.36 15.07
N ILE A 156 -0.04 11.13 14.58
CA ILE A 156 1.12 10.31 14.92
C ILE A 156 2.04 10.24 13.71
N ASN A 157 3.26 10.80 13.83
CA ASN A 157 4.28 10.63 12.81
C ASN A 157 4.72 9.16 12.73
N VAL A 158 4.79 8.63 11.51
CA VAL A 158 5.11 7.23 11.24
C VAL A 158 6.17 7.11 10.15
N ASP A 159 6.89 6.00 10.10
CA ASP A 159 7.83 5.76 9.00
C ASP A 159 7.08 5.49 7.69
N TYR A 160 5.89 4.87 7.75
CA TYR A 160 5.01 4.76 6.59
C TYR A 160 3.53 4.65 7.00
N VAL A 161 2.67 5.15 6.13
CA VAL A 161 1.21 4.96 6.18
C VAL A 161 0.87 3.67 5.44
N PRO A 162 -0.06 2.82 5.94
CA PRO A 162 -0.49 1.62 5.21
C PRO A 162 -1.09 1.94 3.84
N GLY A 163 -0.71 1.15 2.83
CA GLY A 163 -1.15 1.36 1.45
C GLY A 163 -2.62 1.06 1.19
N SER A 164 -3.29 0.35 2.09
CA SER A 164 -4.73 0.03 1.95
C SER A 164 -5.62 1.28 1.93
N VAL A 165 -5.24 2.32 2.69
CA VAL A 165 -5.93 3.62 2.73
C VAL A 165 -4.87 4.70 2.97
N LEU A 166 -4.44 5.35 1.89
CA LEU A 166 -3.37 6.34 1.92
C LEU A 166 -3.79 7.57 1.12
N LEU A 167 -3.82 8.74 1.76
CA LEU A 167 -4.01 10.03 1.11
C LEU A 167 -2.68 10.75 0.99
N ALA A 168 -2.30 11.13 -0.22
CA ALA A 168 -1.08 11.87 -0.49
C ALA A 168 -1.39 13.21 -1.17
N ARG A 169 -0.62 14.21 -0.81
CA ARG A 169 -0.56 15.48 -1.54
C ARG A 169 0.15 15.25 -2.88
N ARG A 170 -0.31 15.91 -3.96
CA ARG A 170 0.36 15.91 -5.27
C ARG A 170 1.86 16.16 -5.17
N GLU A 171 2.25 17.13 -4.35
CA GLU A 171 3.64 17.51 -4.13
C GLU A 171 4.52 16.35 -3.62
N ALA A 172 3.94 15.40 -2.87
CA ALA A 172 4.66 14.21 -2.41
C ALA A 172 5.15 13.36 -3.60
N PHE A 173 4.30 13.18 -4.62
CA PHE A 173 4.69 12.47 -5.83
C PHE A 173 5.64 13.29 -6.70
N GLU A 174 5.44 14.60 -6.80
CA GLU A 174 6.33 15.48 -7.57
C GLU A 174 7.74 15.52 -6.98
N LYS A 175 7.88 15.52 -5.65
CA LYS A 175 9.18 15.55 -4.96
C LYS A 175 9.83 14.17 -4.84
N ALA A 176 9.06 13.13 -4.54
CA ALA A 176 9.58 11.80 -4.26
C ALA A 176 9.53 10.85 -5.46
N GLY A 177 8.78 11.18 -6.52
CA GLY A 177 8.49 10.30 -7.65
C GLY A 177 7.40 9.27 -7.35
N LEU A 178 7.11 8.43 -8.30
CA LEU A 178 6.10 7.36 -8.21
C LEU A 178 6.58 6.22 -7.28
N LEU A 179 5.75 5.21 -7.10
CA LEU A 179 6.11 3.99 -6.38
C LEU A 179 7.20 3.23 -7.17
N GLU A 180 8.12 2.61 -6.47
CA GLU A 180 9.23 1.88 -7.11
C GLU A 180 8.79 0.50 -7.58
N GLU A 181 8.75 0.28 -8.90
CA GLU A 181 8.19 -0.94 -9.51
C GLU A 181 8.99 -2.22 -9.22
N GLU A 182 10.27 -2.11 -8.86
CA GLU A 182 11.07 -3.27 -8.44
C GLU A 182 10.51 -3.99 -7.20
N PHE A 183 9.74 -3.30 -6.35
CA PHE A 183 9.04 -3.95 -5.23
C PHE A 183 7.95 -4.90 -5.72
N PHE A 184 7.24 -4.57 -6.78
CA PHE A 184 6.10 -5.28 -7.33
C PHE A 184 4.92 -5.36 -6.36
N PHE A 185 5.13 -5.88 -5.15
CA PHE A 185 4.15 -6.04 -4.09
C PHE A 185 4.83 -6.06 -2.71
N SER A 186 4.31 -5.32 -1.73
CA SER A 186 4.81 -5.17 -0.35
C SER A 186 6.15 -4.45 -0.22
N GLY A 187 6.14 -3.38 0.58
CA GLY A 187 7.31 -2.55 0.89
C GLY A 187 7.45 -1.28 0.05
N GLU A 188 6.74 -1.16 -1.09
CA GLU A 188 6.74 0.01 -1.99
C GLU A 188 6.24 1.28 -1.29
N ILE A 189 5.24 1.16 -0.43
CA ILE A 189 4.71 2.30 0.32
C ILE A 189 5.70 2.76 1.39
N ALA A 190 6.39 1.83 2.05
CA ALA A 190 7.44 2.18 2.99
C ALA A 190 8.61 2.89 2.28
N ASP A 191 8.99 2.45 1.07
CA ASP A 191 9.97 3.12 0.23
C ASP A 191 9.50 4.52 -0.18
N PHE A 192 8.27 4.65 -0.65
CA PHE A 192 7.69 5.95 -1.04
C PHE A 192 7.66 6.91 0.15
N CYS A 193 7.12 6.51 1.29
CA CYS A 193 7.09 7.34 2.49
C CYS A 193 8.50 7.75 2.95
N LYS A 194 9.47 6.84 2.86
CA LYS A 194 10.86 7.17 3.16
C LYS A 194 11.42 8.23 2.21
N ARG A 195 11.13 8.14 0.90
CA ARG A 195 11.55 9.16 -0.08
C ARG A 195 10.86 10.50 0.17
N VAL A 196 9.57 10.50 0.51
CA VAL A 196 8.80 11.69 0.90
C VAL A 196 9.47 12.38 2.10
N GLN A 197 9.83 11.62 3.14
CA GLN A 197 10.51 12.15 4.33
C GLN A 197 11.89 12.72 4.00
N LEU A 198 12.65 12.07 3.13
CA LEU A 198 13.95 12.58 2.67
C LEU A 198 13.83 13.88 1.85
N ARG A 199 12.65 14.22 1.36
CA ARG A 199 12.33 15.49 0.66
C ARG A 199 11.72 16.55 1.59
N GLY A 200 11.76 16.32 2.91
CA GLY A 200 11.34 17.28 3.93
C GLY A 200 9.84 17.29 4.24
N LEU A 201 9.07 16.35 3.69
CA LEU A 201 7.66 16.18 4.03
C LEU A 201 7.51 15.11 5.12
N LYS A 202 6.39 15.13 5.85
CA LYS A 202 6.06 14.16 6.90
C LYS A 202 5.04 13.14 6.41
N CYS A 203 5.08 11.95 7.02
CA CYS A 203 4.07 10.92 6.90
C CYS A 203 3.44 10.70 8.29
N ALA A 204 2.11 10.74 8.38
CA ALA A 204 1.41 10.63 9.65
C ALA A 204 0.14 9.77 9.53
N VAL A 205 -0.31 9.26 10.67
CA VAL A 205 -1.65 8.68 10.84
C VAL A 205 -2.47 9.63 11.69
N PHE A 206 -3.67 9.96 11.20
CA PHE A 206 -4.68 10.72 11.93
C PHE A 206 -5.54 9.75 12.74
N THR A 207 -5.54 9.92 14.06
CA THR A 207 -6.20 9.00 14.98
C THR A 207 -7.65 9.35 15.28
N GLY A 208 -8.12 10.49 14.78
CA GLY A 208 -9.50 10.95 14.95
C GLY A 208 -10.52 10.20 14.09
N CYS A 209 -10.06 9.38 13.13
CA CYS A 209 -10.97 8.58 12.32
C CYS A 209 -10.38 7.20 11.96
N HIS A 210 -11.26 6.31 11.50
CA HIS A 210 -10.94 4.92 11.21
C HIS A 210 -11.34 4.54 9.79
N ALA A 211 -10.56 3.65 9.17
CA ALA A 211 -10.93 2.90 7.99
C ALA A 211 -10.83 1.41 8.30
N SER A 212 -11.73 0.62 7.78
CA SER A 212 -11.70 -0.83 7.92
C SER A 212 -10.92 -1.46 6.77
N HIS A 213 -10.13 -2.45 7.06
CA HIS A 213 -9.45 -3.28 6.07
C HIS A 213 -9.56 -4.73 6.51
N ALA A 214 -10.30 -5.51 5.76
CA ALA A 214 -10.43 -6.95 5.98
C ALA A 214 -9.37 -7.66 5.12
N PRO A 215 -8.20 -7.97 5.65
CA PRO A 215 -7.18 -8.65 4.86
C PRO A 215 -7.71 -10.00 4.40
N ASP A 216 -7.46 -10.30 3.13
CA ASP A 216 -7.89 -11.55 2.51
C ASP A 216 -7.55 -12.77 3.39
N ALA A 217 -8.55 -13.58 3.66
CA ALA A 217 -8.40 -14.77 4.49
C ALA A 217 -7.69 -15.93 3.75
N ASP A 218 -7.33 -15.74 2.45
CA ASP A 218 -6.63 -16.75 1.68
C ASP A 218 -5.23 -17.02 2.28
N SER A 219 -5.15 -18.10 3.02
CA SER A 219 -3.91 -18.57 3.63
C SER A 219 -2.84 -18.90 2.60
N THR A 220 -3.24 -19.36 1.40
CA THR A 220 -2.31 -19.79 0.34
C THR A 220 -1.50 -18.60 -0.20
N MET A 221 -2.16 -17.49 -0.52
CA MET A 221 -1.49 -16.28 -0.98
C MET A 221 -0.60 -15.67 0.10
N ARG A 222 -1.06 -15.71 1.36
CA ARG A 222 -0.28 -15.23 2.52
C ARG A 222 0.96 -16.06 2.75
N ASP A 223 0.85 -17.37 2.66
CA ASP A 223 1.95 -18.30 2.90
C ASP A 223 2.95 -18.36 1.74
N THR A 224 2.55 -17.97 0.54
CA THR A 224 3.40 -17.98 -0.65
C THR A 224 3.85 -16.55 -1.03
N LEU A 225 3.10 -15.87 -1.89
CA LEU A 225 3.49 -14.57 -2.48
C LEU A 225 3.81 -13.51 -1.43
N TYR A 226 2.94 -13.35 -0.42
CA TYR A 226 3.18 -12.35 0.62
C TYR A 226 4.46 -12.63 1.42
N SER A 227 4.70 -13.89 1.81
CA SER A 227 5.90 -14.29 2.54
C SER A 227 7.16 -14.06 1.71
N TYR A 228 7.12 -14.41 0.41
CA TYR A 228 8.22 -14.18 -0.54
C TYR A 228 8.56 -12.70 -0.67
N TYR A 229 7.57 -11.88 -1.08
CA TYR A 229 7.80 -10.47 -1.37
C TYR A 229 8.19 -9.70 -0.12
N THR A 230 7.56 -9.97 1.02
CA THR A 230 7.87 -9.27 2.28
C THR A 230 9.32 -9.49 2.70
N LEU A 231 9.85 -10.70 2.61
CA LEU A 231 11.24 -10.96 2.97
C LEU A 231 12.21 -10.41 1.92
N ARG A 232 11.97 -10.69 0.62
CA ARG A 232 12.82 -10.22 -0.48
C ARG A 232 12.96 -8.69 -0.48
N ASN A 233 11.86 -7.99 -0.31
CA ASN A 233 11.81 -6.54 -0.46
C ASN A 233 12.48 -5.78 0.68
N ARG A 234 12.75 -6.42 1.83
CA ARG A 234 13.59 -5.83 2.87
C ARG A 234 15.02 -5.61 2.37
N PHE A 235 15.55 -6.52 1.59
CA PHE A 235 16.88 -6.36 0.96
C PHE A 235 16.89 -5.23 -0.07
N LEU A 236 15.83 -5.09 -0.87
CA LEU A 236 15.69 -3.96 -1.79
C LEU A 236 15.65 -2.65 -1.03
N PHE A 237 14.81 -2.54 0.00
CA PHE A 237 14.69 -1.35 0.84
C PHE A 237 16.03 -0.97 1.49
N ILE A 238 16.75 -1.94 2.02
CA ILE A 238 18.07 -1.73 2.64
C ILE A 238 19.07 -1.20 1.62
N ARG A 239 19.16 -1.80 0.44
CA ARG A 239 20.07 -1.36 -0.63
C ARG A 239 19.78 0.08 -1.07
N ARG A 240 18.53 0.49 -1.08
CA ARG A 240 18.13 1.84 -1.48
C ARG A 240 18.39 2.89 -0.40
N HIS A 241 18.16 2.55 0.87
CA HIS A 241 18.12 3.53 1.95
C HIS A 241 19.23 3.43 3.00
N PHE A 242 19.99 2.33 3.02
CA PHE A 242 21.04 2.07 4.02
C PHE A 242 22.40 1.85 3.37
N ARG A 243 22.79 2.72 2.43
CA ARG A 243 24.01 2.57 1.62
C ARG A 243 25.27 2.21 2.42
N TYR A 244 25.48 2.85 3.56
CA TYR A 244 26.69 2.65 4.38
C TYR A 244 26.59 1.47 5.35
N SER A 245 25.40 0.98 5.64
CA SER A 245 25.15 -0.15 6.54
C SER A 245 24.45 -1.33 5.87
N THR A 246 24.44 -1.34 4.55
CA THR A 246 23.75 -2.37 3.74
C THR A 246 24.17 -3.77 4.14
N LEU A 247 25.47 -4.03 4.31
CA LEU A 247 25.99 -5.35 4.67
C LEU A 247 25.47 -5.79 6.05
N PHE A 248 25.55 -4.89 7.05
CA PHE A 248 25.10 -5.17 8.41
C PHE A 248 23.61 -5.54 8.45
N TRP A 249 22.76 -4.71 7.86
CA TRP A 249 21.32 -4.96 7.84
C TRP A 249 20.95 -6.17 6.99
N SER A 250 21.66 -6.41 5.87
CA SER A 250 21.45 -7.61 5.06
C SER A 250 21.80 -8.88 5.82
N MET A 251 22.93 -8.90 6.55
CA MET A 251 23.31 -10.04 7.39
C MET A 251 22.25 -10.34 8.48
N ARG A 252 21.75 -9.29 9.15
CA ARG A 252 20.65 -9.43 10.11
C ARG A 252 19.42 -10.09 9.48
N TRP A 253 19.03 -9.63 8.28
CA TRP A 253 17.85 -10.19 7.61
C TRP A 253 18.08 -11.59 7.02
N VAL A 254 19.32 -11.96 6.74
CA VAL A 254 19.67 -13.36 6.41
C VAL A 254 19.41 -14.25 7.63
N VAL A 255 19.89 -13.86 8.81
CA VAL A 255 19.67 -14.63 10.05
C VAL A 255 18.17 -14.74 10.36
N GLU A 256 17.46 -13.64 10.32
CA GLU A 256 16.01 -13.65 10.58
C GLU A 256 15.22 -14.44 9.52
N GLY A 257 15.63 -14.38 8.26
CA GLY A 257 15.04 -15.17 7.18
C GLY A 257 15.23 -16.67 7.40
N ILE A 258 16.42 -17.11 7.81
CA ILE A 258 16.69 -18.52 8.16
C ILE A 258 15.82 -18.93 9.35
N GLU A 259 15.72 -18.11 10.39
CA GLU A 259 14.86 -18.37 11.55
C GLU A 259 13.38 -18.55 11.13
N GLN A 260 12.85 -17.67 10.30
CA GLN A 260 11.49 -17.77 9.80
C GLN A 260 11.25 -19.05 8.97
N ILE A 261 12.23 -19.44 8.15
CA ILE A 261 12.19 -20.70 7.38
C ILE A 261 12.12 -21.89 8.34
N MET A 262 12.98 -21.93 9.35
CA MET A 262 13.01 -23.03 10.34
C MET A 262 11.68 -23.11 11.11
N ILE A 263 11.14 -21.98 11.54
CA ILE A 263 9.82 -21.93 12.22
C ILE A 263 8.72 -22.47 11.29
N ALA A 264 8.72 -22.11 10.01
CA ALA A 264 7.74 -22.59 9.05
C ALA A 264 7.85 -24.13 8.86
N LEU A 265 9.06 -24.66 8.76
CA LEU A 265 9.31 -26.10 8.66
C LEU A 265 8.84 -26.85 9.93
N LEU A 266 9.16 -26.34 11.11
CA LEU A 266 8.73 -26.93 12.39
C LEU A 266 7.20 -26.94 12.54
N LYS A 267 6.50 -25.95 11.96
CA LYS A 267 5.03 -25.90 11.89
C LYS A 267 4.44 -26.74 10.75
N GLY A 268 5.24 -27.45 9.98
CA GLY A 268 4.79 -28.25 8.84
C GLY A 268 4.38 -27.44 7.61
N ASN A 269 4.55 -26.11 7.63
CA ASN A 269 4.16 -25.24 6.51
C ASN A 269 5.28 -25.16 5.45
N ARG A 270 5.35 -26.19 4.61
CA ARG A 270 6.39 -26.32 3.56
C ARG A 270 6.26 -25.25 2.47
N ALA A 271 5.04 -24.84 2.12
CA ALA A 271 4.80 -23.81 1.11
C ALA A 271 5.39 -22.48 1.55
N ARG A 272 5.13 -22.05 2.80
CA ARG A 272 5.71 -20.86 3.39
C ARG A 272 7.22 -20.93 3.51
N ALA A 273 7.76 -22.07 3.96
CA ALA A 273 9.21 -22.24 4.07
C ALA A 273 9.91 -22.10 2.71
N HIS A 274 9.34 -22.69 1.66
CA HIS A 274 9.85 -22.56 0.29
C HIS A 274 9.78 -21.12 -0.22
N ALA A 275 8.65 -20.42 0.00
CA ALA A 275 8.48 -19.03 -0.38
C ALA A 275 9.50 -18.10 0.32
N LEU A 276 9.70 -18.29 1.63
CA LEU A 276 10.70 -17.55 2.40
C LEU A 276 12.12 -17.84 1.91
N TRP A 277 12.45 -19.09 1.59
CA TRP A 277 13.76 -19.45 1.04
C TRP A 277 14.01 -18.76 -0.31
N LEU A 278 13.02 -18.80 -1.22
CA LEU A 278 13.10 -18.08 -2.50
C LEU A 278 13.26 -16.58 -2.29
N GLY A 279 12.50 -15.98 -1.35
CA GLY A 279 12.57 -14.57 -1.01
C GLY A 279 13.94 -14.17 -0.46
N LEU A 280 14.50 -14.97 0.42
CA LEU A 280 15.85 -14.79 0.97
C LEU A 280 16.91 -14.86 -0.13
N ARG A 281 16.88 -15.92 -0.95
CA ARG A 281 17.79 -16.12 -2.09
C ARG A 281 17.76 -14.94 -3.04
N ASP A 282 16.56 -14.57 -3.50
CA ASP A 282 16.40 -13.52 -4.51
C ASP A 282 16.73 -12.11 -3.92
N GLY A 283 16.42 -11.89 -2.65
CA GLY A 283 16.81 -10.69 -1.92
C GLY A 283 18.33 -10.51 -1.83
N VAL A 284 19.05 -11.57 -1.43
CA VAL A 284 20.52 -11.56 -1.37
C VAL A 284 21.14 -11.38 -2.75
N LEU A 285 20.61 -12.08 -3.77
CA LEU A 285 21.11 -11.99 -5.15
C LEU A 285 20.67 -10.72 -5.90
N GLY A 286 19.77 -9.89 -5.32
CA GLY A 286 19.28 -8.68 -5.97
C GLY A 286 18.34 -8.94 -7.14
N LYS A 287 17.55 -10.01 -7.08
CA LYS A 287 16.55 -10.34 -8.10
C LYS A 287 15.19 -9.78 -7.70
N TYR A 288 14.82 -8.64 -8.27
CA TYR A 288 13.60 -7.90 -7.94
C TYR A 288 12.57 -7.93 -9.07
N GLY A 289 11.49 -7.15 -8.95
CA GLY A 289 10.39 -7.08 -9.89
C GLY A 289 9.42 -8.26 -9.80
N ASP A 290 8.70 -8.54 -10.88
CA ASP A 290 7.75 -9.65 -10.96
C ASP A 290 8.44 -11.03 -10.88
N ARG A 291 7.99 -11.84 -9.97
CA ARG A 291 8.48 -13.21 -9.75
C ARG A 291 7.34 -14.20 -9.49
N ASN A 292 6.11 -13.83 -9.86
CA ASN A 292 4.93 -14.66 -9.61
C ASN A 292 5.00 -16.03 -10.31
N ALA A 293 5.66 -16.11 -11.47
CA ALA A 293 5.82 -17.37 -12.20
C ALA A 293 6.51 -18.49 -11.39
N GLN A 294 7.19 -18.17 -10.28
CA GLN A 294 7.77 -19.17 -9.37
C GLN A 294 6.72 -19.86 -8.50
N PHE A 295 5.49 -19.34 -8.44
CA PHE A 295 4.40 -19.81 -7.57
C PHE A 295 3.16 -20.25 -8.33
N ILE A 296 3.07 -19.93 -9.62
CA ILE A 296 1.99 -20.32 -10.52
C ILE A 296 2.50 -21.52 -11.32
N SER A 297 2.24 -22.72 -10.83
CA SER A 297 2.46 -23.98 -11.56
C SER A 297 1.12 -24.60 -11.89
#